data_314e9a1a05220e4a4cb3113823a030d6
#
_entry.id   314e9a1a05220e4a4cb3113823a030d6
#
_cell.length_a   1.000
_cell.length_b   1.000
_cell.length_c   1.000
_cell.angle_alpha   90.00
_cell.angle_beta   90.00
_cell.angle_gamma   90.00
#
_symmetry.space_group_name_H-M   'P 1'
#
loop_
_entity.id
_entity.type
_entity.pdbx_description
1 polymer ?
#
loop_
_entity_poly.entity_id
_entity_poly.type
_entity_poly.pdbx_seq_one_letter_code
_entity_poly.pdbx_strand_id
1 'polypeptide(L)'
;IYLLVGQPRHGKSQFAAKLAHDIHEQNLKTQKLIDSGKADPEKHVIRKIYSDIDGHAENCDFVEKAPDDWRETPDNSVVFMDEIHLRPEYTDSNGRMSQDQMIVDLTTHGHQNKDIYLITQDPERLNRGIRKLVEKMYLLKRPPQLPPFTSVYVFSRWLRDPWQATKNPDNYHDNYIFKFNKKWQEMY
;
A
#
# COMPACT_ATOMS: atom_id res chain seq x y z
N ILE A 1 6.21 5.37 3.28
CA ILE A 1 4.98 5.37 2.44
C ILE A 1 5.21 4.52 1.21
N TYR A 2 4.24 3.68 0.88
CA TYR A 2 4.23 2.79 -0.27
C TYR A 2 3.11 3.20 -1.22
N LEU A 3 3.37 3.19 -2.53
CA LEU A 3 2.40 3.60 -3.53
C LEU A 3 2.08 2.42 -4.47
N LEU A 4 0.81 2.03 -4.56
CA LEU A 4 0.32 1.04 -5.50
C LEU A 4 -0.36 1.76 -6.67
N VAL A 5 0.17 1.55 -7.86
CA VAL A 5 -0.30 2.22 -9.09
C VAL A 5 -0.70 1.19 -10.13
N GLY A 6 -1.75 1.45 -10.84
CA GLY A 6 -2.19 0.62 -11.97
C GLY A 6 -3.54 1.08 -12.51
N GLN A 7 -3.77 0.82 -13.76
CA GLN A 7 -5.06 1.11 -14.39
C GLN A 7 -6.19 0.28 -13.76
N PRO A 8 -7.46 0.62 -14.00
CA PRO A 8 -8.59 -0.21 -13.57
C PRO A 8 -8.41 -1.67 -13.99
N ARG A 9 -8.78 -2.60 -13.10
CA ARG A 9 -8.69 -4.06 -13.34
C ARG A 9 -7.26 -4.62 -13.49
N HIS A 10 -6.22 -3.86 -13.14
CA HIS A 10 -4.85 -4.35 -13.12
C HIS A 10 -4.49 -5.11 -11.82
N GLY A 11 -5.45 -5.31 -10.92
CA GLY A 11 -5.29 -6.15 -9.72
C GLY A 11 -4.71 -5.44 -8.50
N LYS A 12 -4.85 -4.11 -8.40
CA LYS A 12 -4.38 -3.33 -7.24
C LYS A 12 -4.95 -3.85 -5.92
N SER A 13 -6.28 -4.00 -5.83
CA SER A 13 -6.95 -4.46 -4.60
C SER A 13 -6.55 -5.91 -4.25
N GLN A 14 -6.44 -6.81 -5.24
CA GLN A 14 -5.92 -8.17 -5.00
C GLN A 14 -4.48 -8.19 -4.52
N PHE A 15 -3.66 -7.30 -5.05
CA PHE A 15 -2.27 -7.18 -4.64
C PHE A 15 -2.17 -6.59 -3.23
N ALA A 16 -2.99 -5.61 -2.89
CA ALA A 16 -3.10 -5.07 -1.53
C ALA A 16 -3.58 -6.16 -0.54
N ALA A 17 -4.59 -6.95 -0.88
CA ALA A 17 -5.04 -8.08 -0.07
C ALA A 17 -3.92 -9.12 0.16
N LYS A 18 -3.14 -9.42 -0.87
CA LYS A 18 -1.95 -10.28 -0.74
C LYS A 18 -0.91 -9.68 0.21
N LEU A 19 -0.62 -8.38 0.12
CA LEU A 19 0.31 -7.70 1.02
C LEU A 19 -0.19 -7.72 2.48
N ALA A 20 -1.48 -7.45 2.70
CA ALA A 20 -2.09 -7.54 4.02
C ALA A 20 -1.98 -8.95 4.60
N HIS A 21 -2.24 -9.97 3.79
CA HIS A 21 -2.08 -11.37 4.20
C HIS A 21 -0.62 -11.72 4.53
N ASP A 22 0.34 -11.26 3.76
CA ASP A 22 1.76 -11.51 4.04
C ASP A 22 2.17 -10.91 5.39
N ILE A 23 1.66 -9.72 5.72
CA ILE A 23 1.87 -9.07 7.02
C ILE A 23 1.20 -9.89 8.14
N HIS A 24 -0.02 -10.36 7.92
CA HIS A 24 -0.72 -11.24 8.85
C HIS A 24 0.07 -12.53 9.12
N GLU A 25 0.61 -13.19 8.10
CA GLU A 25 1.46 -14.37 8.24
C GLU A 25 2.76 -14.07 9.03
N GLN A 26 3.33 -12.88 8.85
CA GLN A 26 4.47 -12.42 9.66
C GLN A 26 4.06 -12.22 11.12
N ASN A 27 2.91 -11.61 11.38
CA ASN A 27 2.35 -11.46 12.72
C ASN A 27 2.17 -12.81 13.41
N LEU A 28 1.61 -13.81 12.72
CA LEU A 28 1.45 -15.16 13.27
C LEU A 28 2.78 -15.84 13.63
N LYS A 29 3.81 -15.65 12.78
CA LYS A 29 5.15 -16.16 13.07
C LYS A 29 5.77 -15.46 14.29
N THR A 30 5.63 -14.15 14.35
CA THR A 30 6.11 -13.34 15.48
C THR A 30 5.42 -13.74 16.79
N GLN A 31 4.10 -13.94 16.76
CA GLN A 31 3.32 -14.38 17.92
C GLN A 31 3.81 -15.74 18.43
N LYS A 32 4.03 -16.70 17.54
CA LYS A 32 4.58 -18.03 17.92
C LYS A 32 5.96 -17.95 18.57
N LEU A 33 6.79 -17.00 18.13
CA LEU A 33 8.11 -16.79 18.74
C LEU A 33 7.99 -16.18 20.14
N ILE A 34 7.08 -15.23 20.33
CA ILE A 34 6.77 -14.63 21.62
C ILE A 34 6.24 -15.70 22.58
N ASP A 35 5.23 -16.47 22.17
CA ASP A 35 4.58 -17.50 22.99
C ASP A 35 5.56 -18.61 23.40
N SER A 36 6.55 -18.90 22.57
CA SER A 36 7.62 -19.87 22.86
C SER A 36 8.78 -19.30 23.69
N GLY A 37 8.74 -18.02 24.08
CA GLY A 37 9.80 -17.34 24.83
C GLY A 37 11.08 -17.09 24.01
N LYS A 38 11.03 -17.22 22.68
CA LYS A 38 12.16 -17.01 21.77
C LYS A 38 12.28 -15.58 21.28
N ALA A 39 11.26 -14.76 21.46
CA ALA A 39 11.25 -13.35 21.09
C ALA A 39 10.71 -12.51 22.27
N ASP A 40 11.29 -11.34 22.42
CA ASP A 40 10.90 -10.35 23.43
C ASP A 40 9.66 -9.58 22.92
N PRO A 41 8.52 -9.61 23.65
CA PRO A 41 7.31 -8.90 23.25
C PRO A 41 7.48 -7.37 23.10
N GLU A 42 8.42 -6.78 23.86
CA GLU A 42 8.69 -5.35 23.78
C GLU A 42 9.42 -4.95 22.48
N LYS A 43 10.15 -5.90 21.87
CA LYS A 43 10.92 -5.67 20.65
C LYS A 43 10.24 -6.18 19.39
N HIS A 44 9.25 -7.07 19.51
CA HIS A 44 8.58 -7.73 18.41
C HIS A 44 7.08 -7.41 18.45
N VAL A 45 6.69 -6.40 17.69
CA VAL A 45 5.31 -5.87 17.69
C VAL A 45 4.45 -6.61 16.67
N ILE A 46 3.26 -7.03 17.12
CA ILE A 46 2.19 -7.50 16.24
C ILE A 46 1.50 -6.27 15.64
N ARG A 47 1.50 -6.18 14.33
CA ARG A 47 1.01 -5.00 13.61
C ARG A 47 -0.47 -5.14 13.28
N LYS A 48 -1.29 -4.18 13.68
CA LYS A 48 -2.68 -4.10 13.24
C LYS A 48 -2.77 -3.65 11.79
N ILE A 49 -3.72 -4.21 11.05
CA ILE A 49 -3.92 -3.95 9.62
C ILE A 49 -5.27 -3.26 9.43
N TYR A 50 -5.25 -2.12 8.81
CA TYR A 50 -6.41 -1.30 8.50
C TYR A 50 -6.56 -1.16 6.99
N SER A 51 -7.80 -1.21 6.48
CA SER A 51 -8.06 -1.04 5.05
C SER A 51 -9.40 -0.35 4.82
N ASP A 52 -9.44 0.54 3.83
CA ASP A 52 -10.67 1.12 3.31
C ASP A 52 -11.08 0.54 1.95
N ILE A 53 -10.38 -0.50 1.47
CA ILE A 53 -10.80 -1.26 0.30
C ILE A 53 -12.14 -1.92 0.59
N ASP A 54 -13.14 -1.68 -0.26
CA ASP A 54 -14.48 -2.25 -0.10
C ASP A 54 -14.43 -3.77 0.11
N GLY A 55 -15.14 -4.24 1.11
CA GLY A 55 -15.23 -5.66 1.47
C GLY A 55 -14.02 -6.23 2.21
N HIS A 56 -12.88 -5.51 2.28
CA HIS A 56 -11.65 -6.09 2.84
C HIS A 56 -11.76 -6.37 4.34
N ALA A 57 -12.29 -5.42 5.11
CA ALA A 57 -12.48 -5.61 6.54
C ALA A 57 -13.64 -6.58 6.86
N GLU A 58 -14.64 -6.67 5.99
CA GLU A 58 -15.78 -7.58 6.13
C GLU A 58 -15.43 -9.03 5.83
N ASN A 59 -14.48 -9.27 4.94
CA ASN A 59 -14.09 -10.61 4.47
C ASN A 59 -12.81 -11.15 5.12
N CYS A 60 -12.11 -10.33 5.93
CA CYS A 60 -10.84 -10.71 6.57
C CYS A 60 -10.83 -10.38 8.05
N ASP A 61 -10.92 -11.39 8.92
CA ASP A 61 -10.93 -11.26 10.39
C ASP A 61 -9.71 -10.54 10.97
N PHE A 62 -8.62 -10.46 10.22
CA PHE A 62 -7.37 -9.81 10.64
C PHE A 62 -7.20 -8.38 10.10
N VAL A 63 -8.20 -7.87 9.38
CA VAL A 63 -8.22 -6.51 8.83
C VAL A 63 -9.33 -5.72 9.51
N GLU A 64 -9.00 -4.58 10.06
CA GLU A 64 -9.96 -3.61 10.60
C GLU A 64 -10.27 -2.55 9.52
N LYS A 65 -11.47 -1.97 9.58
CA LYS A 65 -11.83 -0.86 8.67
C LYS A 65 -10.95 0.35 8.97
N ALA A 66 -10.33 0.90 7.93
CA ALA A 66 -9.52 2.10 8.09
C ALA A 66 -10.42 3.32 8.39
N PRO A 67 -10.01 4.20 9.32
CA PRO A 67 -10.64 5.50 9.50
C PRO A 67 -10.31 6.41 8.31
N ASP A 68 -11.08 7.48 8.15
CA ASP A 68 -10.82 8.50 7.11
C ASP A 68 -9.47 9.21 7.33
N ASP A 69 -9.09 9.37 8.59
CA ASP A 69 -7.81 9.93 8.99
C ASP A 69 -6.87 8.82 9.51
N TRP A 70 -5.82 8.53 8.77
CA TRP A 70 -4.81 7.53 9.14
C TRP A 70 -4.18 7.76 10.51
N ARG A 71 -4.19 9.01 11.05
CA ARG A 71 -3.65 9.35 12.37
C ARG A 71 -4.40 8.68 13.52
N GLU A 72 -5.67 8.37 13.31
CA GLU A 72 -6.52 7.70 14.31
C GLU A 72 -6.15 6.22 14.51
N THR A 73 -5.33 5.64 13.61
CA THR A 73 -4.84 4.28 13.82
C THR A 73 -3.74 4.25 14.88
N PRO A 74 -3.60 3.17 15.67
CA PRO A 74 -2.54 3.03 16.65
C PRO A 74 -1.14 3.07 16.02
N ASP A 75 -0.11 3.33 16.84
CA ASP A 75 1.28 3.15 16.42
C ASP A 75 1.52 1.70 15.98
N ASN A 76 2.52 1.50 15.12
CA ASN A 76 2.86 0.21 14.50
C ASN A 76 1.78 -0.36 13.57
N SER A 77 0.81 0.43 13.12
CA SER A 77 -0.22 -0.02 12.19
C SER A 77 0.28 -0.11 10.75
N VAL A 78 -0.44 -0.90 9.96
CA VAL A 78 -0.37 -0.91 8.51
C VAL A 78 -1.72 -0.44 7.97
N VAL A 79 -1.72 0.56 7.11
CA VAL A 79 -2.95 1.20 6.62
C VAL A 79 -2.97 1.15 5.09
N PHE A 80 -4.02 0.57 4.52
CA PHE A 80 -4.29 0.57 3.09
C PHE A 80 -5.39 1.58 2.79
N MET A 81 -5.12 2.53 1.90
CA MET A 81 -6.05 3.59 1.49
C MET A 81 -6.24 3.55 -0.03
N ASP A 82 -7.45 3.20 -0.46
CA ASP A 82 -7.77 3.05 -1.88
C ASP A 82 -8.31 4.33 -2.50
N GLU A 83 -8.20 4.42 -3.81
CA GLU A 83 -8.69 5.50 -4.68
C GLU A 83 -8.33 6.91 -4.17
N ILE A 84 -7.12 7.05 -3.61
CA ILE A 84 -6.67 8.33 -3.01
C ILE A 84 -6.67 9.51 -3.99
N HIS A 85 -6.64 9.26 -5.29
CA HIS A 85 -6.74 10.30 -6.31
C HIS A 85 -8.14 10.96 -6.40
N LEU A 86 -9.14 10.38 -5.74
CA LEU A 86 -10.48 10.95 -5.61
C LEU A 86 -10.64 11.79 -4.34
N ARG A 87 -9.67 11.76 -3.43
CA ARG A 87 -9.69 12.50 -2.17
C ARG A 87 -8.95 13.83 -2.33
N PRO A 88 -9.65 14.97 -2.20
CA PRO A 88 -9.07 16.29 -2.43
C PRO A 88 -7.83 16.58 -1.58
N GLU A 89 -7.81 16.11 -0.33
CA GLU A 89 -6.70 16.30 0.61
C GLU A 89 -5.40 15.66 0.14
N TYR A 90 -5.46 14.52 -0.58
CA TYR A 90 -4.29 13.82 -1.10
C TYR A 90 -3.82 14.32 -2.48
N THR A 91 -4.54 15.27 -3.07
CA THR A 91 -4.27 15.78 -4.42
C THR A 91 -3.80 17.23 -4.41
N ASP A 92 -3.01 17.62 -5.42
CA ASP A 92 -2.67 19.01 -5.61
C ASP A 92 -3.88 19.77 -6.20
N SER A 93 -4.32 20.83 -5.54
CA SER A 93 -5.31 21.75 -6.06
C SER A 93 -4.64 22.96 -6.70
N ASN A 94 -4.93 23.24 -7.98
CA ASN A 94 -4.41 24.40 -8.72
C ASN A 94 -2.86 24.55 -8.65
N GLY A 95 -2.14 23.44 -8.65
CA GLY A 95 -0.68 23.44 -8.60
C GLY A 95 -0.07 23.81 -7.25
N ARG A 96 -0.89 24.00 -6.22
CA ARG A 96 -0.44 24.25 -4.84
C ARG A 96 -0.40 22.95 -4.06
N MET A 97 0.63 22.78 -3.24
CA MET A 97 0.69 21.69 -2.27
C MET A 97 -0.48 21.82 -1.28
N SER A 98 -1.11 20.72 -0.93
CA SER A 98 -2.07 20.68 0.16
C SER A 98 -1.39 21.18 1.45
N GLN A 99 -2.10 22.05 2.17
CA GLN A 99 -1.73 22.51 3.51
C GLN A 99 -2.52 21.76 4.58
N ASP A 100 -3.22 20.70 4.20
CA ASP A 100 -3.93 19.87 5.14
C ASP A 100 -2.95 19.27 6.16
N GLN A 101 -3.28 19.43 7.45
CA GLN A 101 -2.42 18.98 8.53
C GLN A 101 -2.18 17.46 8.47
N MET A 102 -3.17 16.69 8.05
CA MET A 102 -3.03 15.24 7.87
C MET A 102 -1.94 14.89 6.86
N ILE A 103 -1.79 15.69 5.78
CA ILE A 103 -0.74 15.49 4.77
C ILE A 103 0.62 15.95 5.29
N VAL A 104 0.66 17.04 6.05
CA VAL A 104 1.89 17.51 6.68
C VAL A 104 2.39 16.45 7.66
N ASP A 105 1.50 15.86 8.46
CA ASP A 105 1.82 14.84 9.45
C ASP A 105 2.32 13.52 8.82
N LEU A 106 2.03 13.27 7.52
CA LEU A 106 2.65 12.14 6.81
C LEU A 106 4.19 12.18 6.82
N THR A 107 4.79 13.36 6.99
CA THR A 107 6.26 13.47 7.13
C THR A 107 6.79 12.81 8.41
N THR A 108 5.94 12.63 9.41
CA THR A 108 6.29 12.07 10.73
C THR A 108 5.77 10.67 10.96
N HIS A 109 5.03 10.06 10.00
CA HIS A 109 4.47 8.71 10.13
C HIS A 109 5.51 7.64 10.55
N GLY A 110 6.76 7.81 10.12
CA GLY A 110 7.86 6.92 10.48
C GLY A 110 8.18 6.90 11.97
N HIS A 111 7.94 8.00 12.72
CA HIS A 111 8.11 8.03 14.17
C HIS A 111 7.09 7.16 14.91
N GLN A 112 5.94 6.92 14.28
CA GLN A 112 4.88 6.06 14.79
C GLN A 112 5.00 4.62 14.27
N ASN A 113 6.05 4.32 13.50
CA ASN A 113 6.27 3.03 12.84
C ASN A 113 5.05 2.54 12.04
N LYS A 114 4.36 3.48 11.36
CA LYS A 114 3.20 3.19 10.51
C LYS A 114 3.64 2.98 9.07
N ASP A 115 3.16 1.91 8.44
CA ASP A 115 3.27 1.70 7.00
C ASP A 115 1.97 2.10 6.32
N ILE A 116 2.04 3.07 5.43
CA ILE A 116 0.87 3.59 4.73
C ILE A 116 0.98 3.22 3.25
N TYR A 117 0.04 2.40 2.78
CA TYR A 117 -0.11 1.99 1.40
C TYR A 117 -1.19 2.84 0.73
N LEU A 118 -0.77 3.72 -0.14
CA LEU A 118 -1.64 4.57 -0.93
C LEU A 118 -1.90 3.91 -2.29
N ILE A 119 -3.16 3.74 -2.67
CA ILE A 119 -3.56 3.06 -3.89
C ILE A 119 -4.19 4.07 -4.85
N THR A 120 -3.70 4.12 -6.09
CA THR A 120 -4.16 5.10 -7.07
C THR A 120 -4.11 4.56 -8.49
N GLN A 121 -4.94 5.12 -9.36
CA GLN A 121 -4.86 4.93 -10.80
C GLN A 121 -4.03 6.03 -11.47
N ASP A 122 -3.93 7.18 -10.83
CA ASP A 122 -3.25 8.36 -11.36
C ASP A 122 -2.22 8.92 -10.35
N PRO A 123 -0.94 8.50 -10.46
CA PRO A 123 0.10 8.95 -9.55
C PRO A 123 0.48 10.43 -9.74
N GLU A 124 0.12 11.05 -10.88
CA GLU A 124 0.42 12.46 -11.14
C GLU A 124 -0.48 13.40 -10.34
N ARG A 125 -1.68 12.96 -9.97
CA ARG A 125 -2.61 13.77 -9.17
C ARG A 125 -2.23 13.87 -7.69
N LEU A 126 -1.35 12.98 -7.23
CA LEU A 126 -0.91 13.02 -5.83
C LEU A 126 -0.24 14.34 -5.49
N ASN A 127 -0.49 14.79 -4.26
CA ASN A 127 0.18 15.94 -3.66
C ASN A 127 1.71 15.81 -3.75
N ARG A 128 2.40 16.90 -4.12
CA ARG A 128 3.87 16.93 -4.25
C ARG A 128 4.60 16.56 -2.97
N GLY A 129 4.03 16.87 -1.80
CA GLY A 129 4.58 16.48 -0.51
C GLY A 129 4.62 14.97 -0.38
N ILE A 130 3.50 14.30 -0.68
CA ILE A 130 3.38 12.83 -0.62
C ILE A 130 4.37 12.17 -1.61
N ARG A 131 4.47 12.68 -2.84
CA ARG A 131 5.39 12.12 -3.85
C ARG A 131 6.83 12.01 -3.36
N LYS A 132 7.28 12.97 -2.54
CA LYS A 132 8.63 12.99 -1.95
C LYS A 132 8.82 11.97 -0.83
N LEU A 133 7.74 11.53 -0.21
CA LEU A 133 7.73 10.57 0.89
C LEU A 133 7.61 9.11 0.42
N VAL A 134 7.34 8.89 -0.87
CA VAL A 134 7.21 7.54 -1.43
C VAL A 134 8.56 6.82 -1.42
N GLU A 135 8.67 5.79 -0.60
CA GLU A 135 9.85 4.93 -0.48
C GLU A 135 9.86 3.82 -1.52
N LYS A 136 8.68 3.25 -1.79
CA LYS A 136 8.50 2.24 -2.83
C LYS A 136 7.23 2.50 -3.61
N MET A 137 7.32 2.34 -4.92
CA MET A 137 6.19 2.42 -5.82
C MET A 137 6.05 1.08 -6.56
N TYR A 138 4.87 0.49 -6.48
CA TYR A 138 4.52 -0.74 -7.17
C TYR A 138 3.62 -0.40 -8.35
N LEU A 139 4.10 -0.61 -9.57
CA LEU A 139 3.28 -0.48 -10.76
C LEU A 139 2.74 -1.85 -11.17
N LEU A 140 1.43 -1.99 -11.16
CA LEU A 140 0.73 -3.16 -11.64
C LEU A 140 0.34 -2.95 -13.11
N LYS A 141 0.92 -3.78 -13.98
CA LYS A 141 0.69 -3.72 -15.42
C LYS A 141 0.19 -5.06 -15.91
N ARG A 142 -1.09 -5.11 -16.29
CA ARG A 142 -1.70 -6.33 -16.82
C ARG A 142 -1.51 -6.40 -18.32
N PRO A 143 -0.81 -7.42 -18.85
CA PRO A 143 -0.75 -7.65 -20.29
C PRO A 143 -2.13 -8.03 -20.81
N PRO A 144 -2.59 -7.46 -21.93
CA PRO A 144 -3.94 -7.73 -22.48
C PRO A 144 -4.17 -9.22 -22.82
N GLN A 145 -3.10 -9.95 -23.08
CA GLN A 145 -3.15 -11.31 -23.64
C GLN A 145 -2.89 -12.42 -22.59
N LEU A 146 -2.62 -12.09 -21.35
CA LEU A 146 -2.21 -13.04 -20.30
C LEU A 146 -3.02 -12.90 -19.00
N PRO A 147 -4.36 -13.12 -19.01
CA PRO A 147 -5.07 -13.36 -17.77
C PRO A 147 -4.71 -14.80 -17.27
N PRO A 148 -4.54 -15.04 -15.99
CA PRO A 148 -4.83 -14.18 -14.83
C PRO A 148 -3.59 -13.58 -14.14
N PHE A 149 -2.68 -13.00 -14.89
CA PHE A 149 -1.42 -12.48 -14.34
C PHE A 149 -1.34 -10.96 -14.48
N THR A 150 -0.62 -10.34 -13.56
CA THR A 150 -0.15 -8.95 -13.70
C THR A 150 1.35 -8.89 -13.43
N SER A 151 2.06 -8.07 -14.17
CA SER A 151 3.45 -7.76 -13.89
C SER A 151 3.50 -6.67 -12.83
N VAL A 152 4.27 -6.88 -11.78
CA VAL A 152 4.54 -5.90 -10.73
C VAL A 152 5.96 -5.39 -10.92
N TYR A 153 6.11 -4.10 -11.14
CA TYR A 153 7.40 -3.42 -11.20
C TYR A 153 7.59 -2.60 -9.93
N VAL A 154 8.74 -2.72 -9.31
CA VAL A 154 9.07 -2.09 -8.04
C VAL A 154 10.10 -0.98 -8.27
N PHE A 155 9.75 0.24 -7.89
CA PHE A 155 10.61 1.40 -7.95
C PHE A 155 10.95 1.87 -6.52
N SER A 156 12.17 2.35 -6.31
CA SER A 156 12.66 2.87 -5.02
C SER A 156 12.27 4.33 -4.76
N ARG A 157 11.36 4.86 -5.54
CA ARG A 157 10.84 6.24 -5.41
C ARG A 157 9.59 6.43 -6.26
N TRP A 158 8.88 7.55 -6.04
CA TRP A 158 7.83 7.99 -6.95
C TRP A 158 8.40 8.35 -8.34
N LEU A 159 7.66 7.95 -9.39
CA LEU A 159 7.94 8.31 -10.78
C LEU A 159 6.69 8.96 -11.39
N ARG A 160 6.91 9.99 -12.22
CA ARG A 160 5.84 10.67 -12.94
C ARG A 160 5.18 9.76 -13.97
N ASP A 161 5.98 9.09 -14.77
CA ASP A 161 5.52 8.13 -15.77
C ASP A 161 6.16 6.75 -15.52
N PRO A 162 5.58 5.95 -14.61
CA PRO A 162 6.13 4.63 -14.32
C PRO A 162 5.92 3.64 -15.46
N TRP A 163 4.92 3.85 -16.33
CA TRP A 163 4.69 2.98 -17.50
C TRP A 163 5.81 3.08 -18.52
N GLN A 164 6.30 4.31 -18.77
CA GLN A 164 7.46 4.51 -19.64
C GLN A 164 8.72 3.94 -19.01
N ALA A 165 8.87 4.06 -17.71
CA ALA A 165 10.03 3.54 -16.97
C ALA A 165 10.18 2.01 -17.11
N THR A 166 9.09 1.24 -17.27
CA THR A 166 9.17 -0.22 -17.46
C THR A 166 9.86 -0.66 -18.76
N LYS A 167 10.09 0.25 -19.70
CA LYS A 167 10.75 -0.09 -20.97
C LYS A 167 12.26 -0.30 -20.84
N ASN A 168 12.87 0.21 -19.77
CA ASN A 168 14.29 0.01 -19.49
C ASN A 168 14.44 -0.69 -18.13
N PRO A 169 15.07 -1.89 -18.09
CA PRO A 169 15.32 -2.66 -16.87
C PRO A 169 16.08 -1.90 -15.77
N ASP A 170 16.93 -0.95 -16.15
CA ASP A 170 17.71 -0.16 -15.19
C ASP A 170 16.88 0.83 -14.37
N ASN A 171 15.63 1.05 -14.77
CA ASN A 171 14.74 2.03 -14.12
C ASN A 171 13.98 1.47 -12.92
N TYR A 172 13.89 0.16 -12.74
CA TYR A 172 13.19 -0.47 -11.64
C TYR A 172 14.12 -1.37 -10.83
N HIS A 173 13.81 -1.47 -9.54
CA HIS A 173 14.61 -2.25 -8.60
C HIS A 173 14.33 -3.75 -8.73
N ASP A 174 13.08 -4.10 -9.01
CA ASP A 174 12.63 -5.50 -9.12
C ASP A 174 11.41 -5.59 -10.03
N ASN A 175 11.20 -6.75 -10.63
CA ASN A 175 9.96 -7.08 -11.30
C ASN A 175 9.61 -8.55 -11.13
N TYR A 176 8.32 -8.84 -10.99
CA TYR A 176 7.82 -10.20 -10.86
C TYR A 176 6.38 -10.32 -11.36
N ILE A 177 5.94 -11.56 -11.53
CA ILE A 177 4.57 -11.86 -11.93
C ILE A 177 3.74 -12.14 -10.68
N PHE A 178 2.67 -11.37 -10.54
CA PHE A 178 1.62 -11.61 -9.56
C PHE A 178 0.48 -12.38 -10.21
N LYS A 179 0.20 -13.59 -9.70
CA LYS A 179 -0.88 -14.42 -10.19
C LYS A 179 -2.16 -14.10 -9.43
N PHE A 180 -3.21 -13.78 -10.18
CA PHE A 180 -4.56 -13.67 -9.59
C PHE A 180 -5.00 -15.01 -9.04
N ASN A 181 -5.58 -14.98 -7.86
CA ASN A 181 -6.00 -16.15 -7.12
C ASN A 181 -7.36 -15.87 -6.51
N LYS A 182 -8.22 -16.88 -6.50
CA LYS A 182 -9.53 -16.82 -5.87
C LYS A 182 -9.42 -16.40 -4.40
N LYS A 183 -8.41 -16.90 -3.69
CA LYS A 183 -8.10 -16.49 -2.31
C LYS A 183 -8.03 -14.98 -2.15
N TRP A 184 -7.28 -14.27 -3.02
CA TRP A 184 -7.13 -12.82 -2.93
C TRP A 184 -8.39 -12.07 -3.36
N GLN A 185 -9.18 -12.69 -4.23
CA GLN A 185 -10.44 -12.12 -4.70
C GLN A 185 -11.55 -12.22 -3.66
N GLU A 186 -11.53 -13.23 -2.83
CA GLU A 186 -12.51 -13.45 -1.74
C GLU A 186 -12.23 -12.59 -0.50
N MET A 187 -11.09 -11.91 -0.45
CA MET A 187 -10.67 -11.05 0.67
C MET A 187 -11.18 -9.60 0.56
N TYR A 188 -11.87 -9.23 -0.53
CA TYR A 188 -12.47 -7.89 -0.70
C TYR A 188 -13.72 -7.92 -1.57
#